data_e4d973d5fbd7bf30302c35b36c19e96e
#
_entry.id   e4d973d5fbd7bf30302c35b36c19e96e
#
_cell.length_a   1.000
_cell.length_b   1.000
_cell.length_c   1.000
_cell.angle_alpha   90.00
_cell.angle_beta   90.00
_cell.angle_gamma   90.00
#
_symmetry.space_group_name_H-M   'P 1'
#
loop_
_entity.id
_entity.type
_entity.pdbx_description
1 polymer ?
#
loop_
_entity_poly.entity_id
_entity_poly.type
_entity_poly.pdbx_seq_one_letter_code
_entity_poly.pdbx_strand_id
1 'polypeptide(L)'
;MKFNRTPCLRASVAFCFGLSFLLVGHPFWGADVIAQTPPARVPGQLPDGPGKSTYESVCSLCHPSSAPAGKQWTREQWDLKVIEMLQEEPDVTADERKQIVDYLTSVFKPGGRIYINLAGTKDLVRLLDIPLDEAERIVTQRREKGPFADVDAVKRVPGVTATKIDAKARELEF
;
A
#
# COMPACT_ATOMS: atom_id res chain seq x y z
N MET A 1 14.76 48.24 21.77
CA MET A 1 13.97 47.76 22.94
C MET A 1 14.77 46.69 23.66
N LYS A 2 15.14 46.98 24.90
CA LYS A 2 16.02 46.15 25.72
C LYS A 2 15.15 45.06 26.42
N PHE A 3 15.47 43.79 26.29
CA PHE A 3 14.87 42.73 27.08
C PHE A 3 15.83 42.29 28.19
N ASN A 4 15.30 42.35 29.37
CA ASN A 4 15.92 42.23 30.67
C ASN A 4 16.19 40.74 31.00
N ARG A 5 17.41 40.44 31.45
CA ARG A 5 17.79 39.14 31.97
C ARG A 5 17.60 39.15 33.50
N THR A 6 16.83 38.22 34.01
CA THR A 6 16.75 37.94 35.45
C THR A 6 17.53 36.66 35.75
N PRO A 7 18.43 36.65 36.75
CA PRO A 7 19.12 35.45 37.21
C PRO A 7 18.33 34.75 38.33
N CYS A 8 18.15 33.44 38.22
CA CYS A 8 17.62 32.63 39.31
C CYS A 8 18.76 32.00 40.13
N LEU A 9 18.60 32.19 41.45
CA LEU A 9 19.48 31.81 42.53
C LEU A 9 19.81 30.30 42.59
N ARG A 10 21.05 30.06 43.01
CA ARG A 10 21.52 28.79 43.56
C ARG A 10 20.91 28.54 44.94
N ALA A 11 20.44 27.32 45.16
CA ALA A 11 20.34 26.76 46.51
C ALA A 11 20.93 25.35 46.51
N SER A 12 22.10 25.28 47.13
CA SER A 12 22.77 24.01 47.49
C SER A 12 22.11 23.48 48.76
N VAL A 13 21.66 22.22 48.75
CA VAL A 13 21.47 21.45 49.99
C VAL A 13 22.12 20.08 49.81
N ALA A 14 23.25 19.90 50.49
CA ALA A 14 23.89 18.61 50.68
C ALA A 14 23.13 17.84 51.77
N PHE A 15 22.75 16.61 51.48
CA PHE A 15 22.39 15.64 52.52
C PHE A 15 22.98 14.29 52.17
N CYS A 16 24.06 13.93 52.89
CA CYS A 16 24.55 12.57 52.97
C CYS A 16 23.58 11.76 53.83
N PHE A 17 23.22 10.56 53.42
CA PHE A 17 23.09 9.38 54.29
C PHE A 17 22.70 8.16 53.48
N GLY A 18 23.47 7.15 53.55
CA GLY A 18 23.04 5.84 54.03
C GLY A 18 23.00 4.77 52.96
N LEU A 19 24.04 4.02 52.89
CA LEU A 19 24.24 2.73 52.22
C LEU A 19 23.15 1.73 52.64
N SER A 20 22.37 1.22 51.69
CA SER A 20 21.75 -0.11 51.79
C SER A 20 21.48 -0.65 50.38
N PHE A 21 22.39 -1.52 49.96
CA PHE A 21 22.32 -2.29 48.72
C PHE A 21 21.32 -3.43 48.97
N LEU A 22 20.06 -3.23 48.67
CA LEU A 22 19.09 -4.32 48.48
C LEU A 22 19.05 -4.66 47.00
N LEU A 23 19.68 -5.79 46.67
CA LEU A 23 19.49 -6.46 45.36
C LEU A 23 18.03 -6.90 45.21
N VAL A 24 17.19 -6.02 44.71
CA VAL A 24 15.86 -6.38 44.23
C VAL A 24 16.06 -6.91 42.82
N GLY A 25 15.97 -8.22 42.68
CA GLY A 25 15.95 -8.88 41.39
C GLY A 25 14.75 -8.32 40.60
N HIS A 26 15.05 -7.61 39.53
CA HIS A 26 14.02 -7.19 38.57
C HIS A 26 13.58 -8.44 37.84
N PRO A 27 12.29 -8.81 37.91
CA PRO A 27 11.77 -9.82 37.00
C PRO A 27 11.96 -9.26 35.58
N PHE A 28 12.70 -9.99 34.75
CA PHE A 28 12.82 -9.76 33.32
C PHE A 28 11.40 -9.97 32.76
N TRP A 29 10.66 -8.91 32.65
CA TRP A 29 9.41 -8.90 31.92
C TRP A 29 9.81 -9.04 30.45
N GLY A 30 9.69 -10.28 29.96
CA GLY A 30 9.74 -10.53 28.54
C GLY A 30 8.69 -9.64 27.89
N ALA A 31 9.12 -8.63 27.17
CA ALA A 31 8.22 -7.91 26.27
C ALA A 31 7.75 -8.93 25.24
N ASP A 32 6.55 -9.46 25.44
CA ASP A 32 5.86 -10.19 24.39
C ASP A 32 5.77 -9.25 23.20
N VAL A 33 6.63 -9.48 22.22
CA VAL A 33 6.52 -8.86 20.92
C VAL A 33 5.25 -9.45 20.31
N ILE A 34 4.13 -8.80 20.59
CA ILE A 34 2.87 -9.09 19.90
C ILE A 34 3.17 -8.81 18.43
N ALA A 35 3.33 -9.90 17.67
CA ALA A 35 3.41 -9.80 16.21
C ALA A 35 2.13 -9.12 15.76
N GLN A 36 2.23 -7.83 15.42
CA GLN A 36 1.11 -7.07 14.90
C GLN A 36 0.76 -7.68 13.55
N THR A 37 -0.33 -8.43 13.49
CA THR A 37 -0.91 -8.86 12.23
C THR A 37 -1.17 -7.58 11.42
N PRO A 38 -0.62 -7.48 10.20
CA PRO A 38 -0.89 -6.32 9.35
C PRO A 38 -2.41 -6.10 9.28
N PRO A 39 -2.89 -4.86 9.34
CA PRO A 39 -4.31 -4.58 9.23
C PRO A 39 -4.87 -5.23 7.96
N ALA A 40 -6.02 -5.87 8.06
CA ALA A 40 -6.69 -6.46 6.92
C ALA A 40 -6.89 -5.38 5.85
N ARG A 41 -6.46 -5.68 4.62
CA ARG A 41 -6.63 -4.73 3.51
C ARG A 41 -8.11 -4.45 3.28
N VAL A 42 -8.44 -3.18 3.06
CA VAL A 42 -9.79 -2.79 2.62
C VAL A 42 -9.93 -3.13 1.14
N PRO A 43 -10.90 -3.99 0.76
CA PRO A 43 -11.09 -4.37 -0.63
C PRO A 43 -11.27 -3.15 -1.55
N GLY A 44 -10.59 -3.15 -2.69
CA GLY A 44 -10.66 -2.05 -3.65
C GLY A 44 -9.77 -0.84 -3.34
N GLN A 45 -8.95 -0.89 -2.31
CA GLN A 45 -7.92 0.10 -2.05
C GLN A 45 -6.56 -0.33 -2.61
N LEU A 46 -5.74 0.67 -2.96
CA LEU A 46 -4.35 0.41 -3.35
C LEU A 46 -3.58 -0.24 -2.19
N PRO A 47 -2.70 -1.19 -2.50
CA PRO A 47 -1.84 -1.81 -1.50
C PRO A 47 -1.01 -0.77 -0.73
N ASP A 48 -0.86 -0.97 0.57
CA ASP A 48 0.05 -0.16 1.36
C ASP A 48 1.50 -0.47 1.04
N GLY A 49 2.35 0.55 1.15
CA GLY A 49 3.77 0.40 0.91
C GLY A 49 4.51 1.74 0.84
N PRO A 50 5.84 1.72 0.97
CA PRO A 50 6.66 2.92 0.80
C PRO A 50 6.40 3.59 -0.55
N GLY A 51 6.19 4.90 -0.55
CA GLY A 51 5.91 5.68 -1.76
C GLY A 51 4.45 5.73 -2.20
N LYS A 52 3.52 5.00 -1.54
CA LYS A 52 2.08 5.06 -1.85
C LYS A 52 1.53 6.48 -1.79
N SER A 53 1.80 7.20 -0.71
CA SER A 53 1.31 8.57 -0.54
C SER A 53 1.82 9.52 -1.62
N THR A 54 3.10 9.40 -1.99
CA THR A 54 3.69 10.18 -3.08
C THR A 54 3.03 9.81 -4.42
N TYR A 55 2.85 8.52 -4.69
CA TYR A 55 2.14 8.06 -5.87
C TYR A 55 0.71 8.62 -5.93
N GLU A 56 -0.06 8.53 -4.85
CA GLU A 56 -1.43 9.03 -4.81
C GLU A 56 -1.50 10.55 -4.97
N SER A 57 -0.62 11.31 -4.30
CA SER A 57 -0.63 12.79 -4.38
C SER A 57 -0.29 13.31 -5.77
N VAL A 58 0.59 12.64 -6.50
CA VAL A 58 1.01 13.07 -7.84
C VAL A 58 0.10 12.49 -8.92
N CYS A 59 -0.10 11.17 -8.92
CA CYS A 59 -0.74 10.50 -10.06
C CYS A 59 -2.28 10.58 -10.06
N SER A 60 -2.91 10.84 -8.90
CA SER A 60 -4.38 10.96 -8.84
C SER A 60 -4.92 12.28 -9.36
N LEU A 61 -4.06 13.22 -9.72
CA LEU A 61 -4.47 14.52 -10.27
C LEU A 61 -5.12 14.39 -11.65
N CYS A 62 -4.65 13.45 -12.47
CA CYS A 62 -5.08 13.32 -13.87
C CYS A 62 -5.97 12.10 -14.14
N HIS A 63 -5.84 11.02 -13.38
CA HIS A 63 -6.59 9.78 -13.57
C HIS A 63 -6.75 9.01 -12.25
N PRO A 64 -7.66 8.02 -12.18
CA PRO A 64 -7.80 7.21 -10.97
C PRO A 64 -6.47 6.51 -10.60
N SER A 65 -6.13 6.56 -9.33
CA SER A 65 -4.90 5.92 -8.79
C SER A 65 -4.85 4.40 -9.03
N SER A 66 -6.00 3.77 -9.32
CA SER A 66 -6.08 2.35 -9.69
C SER A 66 -5.63 2.03 -11.13
N ALA A 67 -5.34 3.03 -11.97
CA ALA A 67 -4.96 2.82 -13.37
C ALA A 67 -3.81 1.80 -13.61
N PRO A 68 -2.78 1.70 -12.76
CA PRO A 68 -1.70 0.72 -12.91
C PRO A 68 -2.06 -0.70 -12.43
N ALA A 69 -3.19 -0.91 -11.76
CA ALA A 69 -3.48 -2.15 -11.01
C ALA A 69 -3.44 -3.45 -11.82
N GLY A 70 -3.52 -3.37 -13.16
CA GLY A 70 -3.40 -4.53 -14.04
C GLY A 70 -2.08 -4.62 -14.80
N LYS A 71 -1.14 -3.69 -14.64
CA LYS A 71 -0.01 -3.54 -15.58
C LYS A 71 1.18 -4.43 -15.30
N GLN A 72 1.39 -5.10 -14.32
CA GLN A 72 2.47 -6.06 -14.03
C GLN A 72 3.78 -5.80 -14.84
N TRP A 73 4.33 -4.60 -14.75
CA TRP A 73 5.51 -4.18 -15.51
C TRP A 73 6.80 -4.33 -14.70
N THR A 74 7.93 -4.46 -15.43
CA THR A 74 9.26 -4.42 -14.83
C THR A 74 9.58 -3.01 -14.32
N ARG A 75 10.64 -2.88 -13.50
CA ARG A 75 11.09 -1.58 -13.01
C ARG A 75 11.41 -0.61 -14.14
N GLU A 76 12.07 -1.09 -15.18
CA GLU A 76 12.46 -0.30 -16.34
C GLU A 76 11.22 0.20 -17.09
N GLN A 77 10.21 -0.64 -17.24
CA GLN A 77 8.95 -0.27 -17.88
C GLN A 77 8.20 0.77 -17.05
N TRP A 78 8.21 0.61 -15.70
CA TRP A 78 7.62 1.59 -14.81
C TRP A 78 8.35 2.93 -14.87
N ASP A 79 9.70 2.93 -14.84
CA ASP A 79 10.48 4.16 -14.90
C ASP A 79 10.22 4.94 -16.19
N LEU A 80 10.24 4.26 -17.34
CA LEU A 80 9.92 4.87 -18.63
C LEU A 80 8.51 5.46 -18.67
N LYS A 81 7.52 4.73 -18.13
CA LYS A 81 6.13 5.20 -18.11
C LYS A 81 5.94 6.39 -17.17
N VAL A 82 6.58 6.38 -16.01
CA VAL A 82 6.53 7.50 -15.06
C VAL A 82 7.21 8.73 -15.65
N ILE A 83 8.36 8.58 -16.33
CA ILE A 83 9.00 9.70 -17.05
C ILE A 83 8.04 10.29 -18.09
N GLU A 84 7.40 9.44 -18.91
CA GLU A 84 6.44 9.88 -19.93
C GLU A 84 5.29 10.69 -19.31
N MET A 85 4.72 10.21 -18.19
CA MET A 85 3.59 10.86 -17.52
C MET A 85 3.97 12.16 -16.83
N LEU A 86 5.20 12.28 -16.34
CA LEU A 86 5.68 13.48 -15.65
C LEU A 86 6.23 14.55 -16.57
N GLN A 87 6.18 14.38 -17.88
CA GLN A 87 6.63 15.44 -18.83
C GLN A 87 5.86 16.75 -18.68
N GLU A 88 4.60 16.66 -18.29
CA GLU A 88 3.71 17.81 -18.06
C GLU A 88 3.73 18.30 -16.59
N GLU A 89 4.50 17.65 -15.70
CA GLU A 89 4.57 17.92 -14.27
C GLU A 89 6.00 18.27 -13.84
N PRO A 90 6.51 19.46 -14.18
CA PRO A 90 7.91 19.85 -13.97
C PRO A 90 8.29 19.97 -12.48
N ASP A 91 7.33 20.12 -11.59
CA ASP A 91 7.55 20.33 -10.17
C ASP A 91 7.81 19.02 -9.39
N VAL A 92 7.64 17.85 -10.02
CA VAL A 92 7.91 16.56 -9.39
C VAL A 92 9.42 16.32 -9.33
N THR A 93 9.92 16.18 -8.12
CA THR A 93 11.35 15.99 -7.85
C THR A 93 11.84 14.60 -8.28
N ALA A 94 13.16 14.44 -8.44
CA ALA A 94 13.77 13.15 -8.74
C ALA A 94 13.52 12.12 -7.62
N ASP A 95 13.46 12.55 -6.36
CA ASP A 95 13.18 11.67 -5.22
C ASP A 95 11.72 11.21 -5.20
N GLU A 96 10.77 12.08 -5.49
CA GLU A 96 9.36 11.72 -5.62
C GLU A 96 9.15 10.74 -6.79
N ARG A 97 9.76 11.00 -7.94
CA ARG A 97 9.74 10.07 -9.06
C ARG A 97 10.28 8.69 -8.66
N LYS A 98 11.41 8.66 -7.95
CA LYS A 98 12.00 7.41 -7.47
C LYS A 98 11.04 6.68 -6.52
N GLN A 99 10.41 7.36 -5.58
CA GLN A 99 9.43 6.78 -4.66
C GLN A 99 8.23 6.19 -5.42
N ILE A 100 7.72 6.88 -6.44
CA ILE A 100 6.64 6.40 -7.29
C ILE A 100 7.03 5.11 -8.02
N VAL A 101 8.20 5.10 -8.68
CA VAL A 101 8.71 3.91 -9.40
C VAL A 101 8.95 2.74 -8.45
N ASP A 102 9.52 2.98 -7.28
CA ASP A 102 9.75 1.96 -6.25
C ASP A 102 8.43 1.34 -5.78
N TYR A 103 7.43 2.17 -5.50
CA TYR A 103 6.09 1.72 -5.11
C TYR A 103 5.45 0.87 -6.22
N LEU A 104 5.35 1.39 -7.44
CA LEU A 104 4.72 0.68 -8.57
C LEU A 104 5.42 -0.66 -8.86
N THR A 105 6.75 -0.68 -8.82
CA THR A 105 7.54 -1.90 -9.02
C THR A 105 7.33 -2.92 -7.90
N SER A 106 7.18 -2.48 -6.66
CA SER A 106 6.97 -3.39 -5.53
C SER A 106 5.60 -4.06 -5.57
N VAL A 107 4.58 -3.30 -5.98
CA VAL A 107 3.17 -3.71 -5.95
C VAL A 107 2.73 -4.38 -7.24
N PHE A 108 3.06 -3.81 -8.39
CA PHE A 108 2.57 -4.23 -9.71
C PHE A 108 3.67 -4.82 -10.59
N LYS A 109 4.42 -5.77 -10.05
CA LYS A 109 5.52 -6.46 -10.74
C LYS A 109 5.03 -7.61 -11.62
N PRO A 110 5.84 -8.05 -12.61
CA PRO A 110 5.55 -9.24 -13.41
C PRO A 110 5.33 -10.47 -12.51
N GLY A 111 4.29 -11.28 -12.83
CA GLY A 111 3.92 -12.45 -12.03
C GLY A 111 3.46 -12.13 -10.60
N GLY A 112 3.16 -10.85 -10.32
CA GLY A 112 2.62 -10.41 -9.04
C GLY A 112 1.13 -10.69 -8.88
N ARG A 113 0.54 -10.06 -7.86
CA ARG A 113 -0.89 -10.22 -7.54
C ARG A 113 -1.79 -9.62 -8.61
N ILE A 114 -2.96 -10.20 -8.77
CA ILE A 114 -4.05 -9.71 -9.61
C ILE A 114 -5.08 -9.03 -8.72
N TYR A 115 -5.08 -7.71 -8.72
CA TYR A 115 -5.99 -6.91 -7.90
C TYR A 115 -7.38 -6.86 -8.55
N ILE A 116 -8.21 -7.87 -8.28
CA ILE A 116 -9.51 -8.08 -8.94
C ILE A 116 -10.46 -6.88 -8.77
N ASN A 117 -10.37 -6.18 -7.65
CA ASN A 117 -11.19 -5.02 -7.34
C ASN A 117 -10.68 -3.72 -7.99
N LEU A 118 -9.47 -3.71 -8.54
CA LEU A 118 -8.83 -2.51 -9.10
C LEU A 118 -8.59 -2.61 -10.61
N ALA A 119 -8.15 -3.79 -11.10
CA ALA A 119 -7.74 -3.98 -12.49
C ALA A 119 -8.87 -3.65 -13.47
N GLY A 120 -8.52 -2.99 -14.57
CA GLY A 120 -9.46 -2.65 -15.65
C GLY A 120 -9.90 -3.86 -16.48
N THR A 121 -10.98 -3.73 -17.24
CA THR A 121 -11.54 -4.81 -18.07
C THR A 121 -10.49 -5.46 -18.96
N LYS A 122 -9.73 -4.67 -19.72
CA LYS A 122 -8.69 -5.19 -20.65
C LYS A 122 -7.58 -5.93 -19.91
N ASP A 123 -7.23 -5.48 -18.70
CA ASP A 123 -6.22 -6.14 -17.90
C ASP A 123 -6.75 -7.47 -17.33
N LEU A 124 -8.01 -7.52 -16.90
CA LEU A 124 -8.65 -8.77 -16.45
C LEU A 124 -8.72 -9.81 -17.57
N VAL A 125 -9.06 -9.42 -18.81
CA VAL A 125 -9.00 -10.33 -19.97
C VAL A 125 -7.63 -11.00 -20.07
N ARG A 126 -6.57 -10.22 -20.00
CA ARG A 126 -5.20 -10.72 -20.12
C ARG A 126 -4.73 -11.53 -18.92
N LEU A 127 -5.05 -11.06 -17.70
CA LEU A 127 -4.54 -11.66 -16.46
C LEU A 127 -5.28 -12.95 -16.07
N LEU A 128 -6.58 -13.01 -16.35
CA LEU A 128 -7.41 -14.18 -16.03
C LEU A 128 -7.61 -15.13 -17.22
N ASP A 129 -7.16 -14.74 -18.40
CA ASP A 129 -7.39 -15.48 -19.66
C ASP A 129 -8.89 -15.76 -19.88
N ILE A 130 -9.72 -14.71 -19.74
CA ILE A 130 -11.17 -14.75 -19.91
C ILE A 130 -11.61 -13.87 -21.09
N PRO A 131 -12.78 -14.13 -21.70
CA PRO A 131 -13.39 -13.26 -22.71
C PRO A 131 -13.68 -11.86 -22.18
N LEU A 132 -13.78 -10.90 -23.11
CA LEU A 132 -14.06 -9.50 -22.78
C LEU A 132 -15.37 -9.33 -22.01
N ASP A 133 -16.42 -10.02 -22.43
CA ASP A 133 -17.75 -9.95 -21.83
C ASP A 133 -17.75 -10.49 -20.37
N GLU A 134 -16.96 -11.52 -20.06
CA GLU A 134 -16.79 -11.99 -18.69
C GLU A 134 -16.06 -10.94 -17.82
N ALA A 135 -15.01 -10.33 -18.35
CA ALA A 135 -14.29 -9.27 -17.66
C ALA A 135 -15.18 -8.03 -17.41
N GLU A 136 -16.03 -7.67 -18.38
CA GLU A 136 -17.00 -6.60 -18.24
C GLU A 136 -18.03 -6.88 -17.14
N ARG A 137 -18.50 -8.13 -17.03
CA ARG A 137 -19.40 -8.55 -15.95
C ARG A 137 -18.75 -8.42 -14.58
N ILE A 138 -17.48 -8.82 -14.44
CA ILE A 138 -16.73 -8.65 -13.19
C ILE A 138 -16.65 -7.17 -12.81
N VAL A 139 -16.27 -6.30 -13.75
CA VAL A 139 -16.13 -4.87 -13.51
C VAL A 139 -17.47 -4.23 -13.18
N THR A 140 -18.54 -4.61 -13.90
CA THR A 140 -19.90 -4.13 -13.65
C THR A 140 -20.39 -4.55 -12.27
N GLN A 141 -20.24 -5.83 -11.92
CA GLN A 141 -20.66 -6.37 -10.63
C GLN A 141 -20.00 -5.62 -9.46
N ARG A 142 -18.67 -5.41 -9.49
CA ARG A 142 -18.00 -4.70 -8.41
C ARG A 142 -18.38 -3.22 -8.31
N ARG A 143 -18.72 -2.59 -9.43
CA ARG A 143 -19.19 -1.19 -9.46
C ARG A 143 -20.61 -1.05 -8.90
N GLU A 144 -21.48 -2.01 -9.16
CA GLU A 144 -22.88 -1.96 -8.75
C GLU A 144 -23.11 -2.48 -7.32
N LYS A 145 -22.36 -3.50 -6.92
CA LYS A 145 -22.56 -4.21 -5.64
C LYS A 145 -21.41 -4.08 -4.65
N GLY A 146 -20.38 -3.32 -5.02
CA GLY A 146 -19.18 -3.17 -4.20
C GLY A 146 -18.08 -4.20 -4.53
N PRO A 147 -16.91 -4.04 -3.91
CA PRO A 147 -15.75 -4.89 -4.13
C PRO A 147 -16.01 -6.35 -3.73
N PHE A 148 -15.38 -7.27 -4.43
CA PHE A 148 -15.38 -8.69 -4.08
C PHE A 148 -14.59 -8.93 -2.79
N ALA A 149 -15.11 -9.76 -1.91
CA ALA A 149 -14.43 -10.13 -0.66
C ALA A 149 -13.50 -11.34 -0.83
N ASP A 150 -13.80 -12.23 -1.78
CA ASP A 150 -13.10 -13.50 -1.96
C ASP A 150 -13.29 -14.07 -3.38
N VAL A 151 -12.57 -15.18 -3.66
CA VAL A 151 -12.62 -15.93 -4.92
C VAL A 151 -14.04 -16.39 -5.25
N ASP A 152 -14.79 -16.86 -4.24
CA ASP A 152 -16.13 -17.39 -4.46
C ASP A 152 -17.11 -16.29 -4.85
N ALA A 153 -16.94 -15.07 -4.35
CA ALA A 153 -17.72 -13.94 -4.77
C ALA A 153 -17.53 -13.63 -6.27
N VAL A 154 -16.32 -13.75 -6.79
CA VAL A 154 -16.03 -13.59 -8.22
C VAL A 154 -16.67 -14.71 -9.05
N LYS A 155 -16.56 -15.96 -8.60
CA LYS A 155 -17.15 -17.13 -9.28
C LYS A 155 -18.68 -17.07 -9.36
N ARG A 156 -19.32 -16.40 -8.41
CA ARG A 156 -20.79 -16.19 -8.42
C ARG A 156 -21.27 -15.13 -9.39
N VAL A 157 -20.39 -14.43 -10.07
CA VAL A 157 -20.80 -13.46 -11.12
C VAL A 157 -21.43 -14.22 -12.30
N PRO A 158 -22.67 -13.96 -12.68
CA PRO A 158 -23.33 -14.69 -13.76
C PRO A 158 -22.54 -14.61 -15.06
N GLY A 159 -22.30 -15.77 -15.68
CA GLY A 159 -21.58 -15.87 -16.95
C GLY A 159 -20.06 -15.73 -16.85
N VAL A 160 -19.49 -15.84 -15.67
CA VAL A 160 -18.03 -15.95 -15.46
C VAL A 160 -17.63 -17.43 -15.37
N THR A 161 -16.58 -17.80 -16.08
CA THR A 161 -16.07 -19.18 -16.10
C THR A 161 -15.30 -19.48 -14.82
N ALA A 162 -15.94 -20.17 -13.87
CA ALA A 162 -15.38 -20.45 -12.55
C ALA A 162 -14.02 -21.15 -12.60
N THR A 163 -13.79 -22.08 -13.53
CA THR A 163 -12.52 -22.81 -13.66
C THR A 163 -11.34 -21.87 -14.02
N LYS A 164 -11.57 -20.79 -14.75
CA LYS A 164 -10.53 -19.78 -15.04
C LYS A 164 -10.18 -18.99 -13.79
N ILE A 165 -11.18 -18.67 -12.96
CA ILE A 165 -10.98 -17.99 -11.68
C ILE A 165 -10.21 -18.89 -10.71
N ASP A 166 -10.60 -20.19 -10.61
CA ASP A 166 -9.92 -21.17 -9.76
C ASP A 166 -8.45 -21.35 -10.16
N ALA A 167 -8.15 -21.37 -11.45
CA ALA A 167 -6.78 -21.46 -11.96
C ALA A 167 -5.89 -20.30 -11.50
N LYS A 168 -6.48 -19.13 -11.22
CA LYS A 168 -5.81 -17.90 -10.78
C LYS A 168 -6.03 -17.57 -9.30
N ALA A 169 -6.74 -18.42 -8.56
CA ALA A 169 -7.17 -18.12 -7.20
C ALA A 169 -6.03 -17.69 -6.26
N ARG A 170 -4.85 -18.29 -6.40
CA ARG A 170 -3.67 -17.98 -5.57
C ARG A 170 -3.03 -16.63 -5.92
N GLU A 171 -3.28 -16.14 -7.12
CA GLU A 171 -2.75 -14.87 -7.61
C GLU A 171 -3.71 -13.70 -7.31
N LEU A 172 -5.00 -14.00 -7.06
CA LEU A 172 -6.01 -12.99 -6.78
C LEU A 172 -5.74 -12.27 -5.44
N GLU A 173 -6.02 -10.98 -5.45
CA GLU A 173 -5.98 -10.09 -4.29
C GLU A 173 -7.26 -9.25 -4.25
N PHE A 174 -7.84 -9.10 -3.05
CA PHE A 174 -9.17 -8.50 -2.81
C PHE A 174 -9.11 -7.19 -2.05
#